data_3dfb6e43fe58bbf23316e623dc0aabaa
#
_entry.id   3dfb6e43fe58bbf23316e623dc0aabaa
#
_cell.length_a   1.000
_cell.length_b   1.000
_cell.length_c   1.000
_cell.angle_alpha   90.00
_cell.angle_beta   90.00
_cell.angle_gamma   90.00
#
_symmetry.space_group_name_H-M   'P 1'
#
loop_
_entity.id
_entity.type
_entity.pdbx_description
1 polymer ?
#
loop_
_entity_poly.entity_id
_entity_poly.type
_entity_poly.pdbx_seq_one_letter_code
_entity_poly.pdbx_strand_id
1 'polypeptide(L)'
;AGVYVFSRCENRLKWIAKEIAQLFGFCVLFTVLIPLFGMALACMTNHVTFGKADIYIYFYYVAIYALWLFFVTLLANMLAIRFGGMKGFGLVVIGICVCVALLSLWDNKKVFSLTVEDMEAAKRHAIYLKCNPISHLFISWHSSSDEMVSQYINILEINFNLMFSVVVMAAASAITAIVSMIYIKKVDLI
;
A
#
# COMPACT_ATOMS: atom_id res chain seq x y z
N ALA A 1 -23.82 -6.85 16.41
CA ALA A 1 -22.82 -7.23 17.44
C ALA A 1 -21.99 -6.04 17.93
N GLY A 2 -21.60 -5.09 17.05
CA GLY A 2 -20.74 -3.94 17.41
C GLY A 2 -21.32 -2.99 18.47
N VAL A 3 -22.62 -2.70 18.42
CA VAL A 3 -23.27 -1.72 19.32
C VAL A 3 -23.16 -2.12 20.79
N TYR A 4 -23.27 -3.42 21.11
CA TYR A 4 -23.18 -3.90 22.50
C TYR A 4 -21.76 -3.84 23.09
N VAL A 5 -20.73 -3.89 22.25
CA VAL A 5 -19.32 -3.81 22.70
C VAL A 5 -18.99 -2.37 23.10
N PHE A 6 -19.48 -1.40 22.34
CA PHE A 6 -19.22 0.03 22.60
C PHE A 6 -19.84 0.55 23.90
N SER A 7 -21.01 0.04 24.30
CA SER A 7 -21.67 0.47 25.52
C SER A 7 -21.00 -0.03 26.81
N ARG A 8 -20.14 -1.07 26.70
CA ARG A 8 -19.44 -1.70 27.85
C ARG A 8 -17.97 -1.32 27.98
N CYS A 9 -17.39 -0.61 27.00
CA CYS A 9 -15.97 -0.23 27.05
C CYS A 9 -15.78 1.07 27.82
N GLU A 10 -15.18 0.98 29.02
CA GLU A 10 -14.78 2.16 29.81
C GLU A 10 -13.81 3.08 29.08
N ASN A 11 -12.95 2.53 28.21
CA ASN A 11 -11.97 3.30 27.43
C ASN A 11 -12.00 2.94 25.93
N ARG A 12 -12.89 3.65 25.20
CA ARG A 12 -13.07 3.46 23.74
C ARG A 12 -11.78 3.61 22.94
N LEU A 13 -10.90 4.56 23.31
CA LEU A 13 -9.65 4.80 22.60
C LEU A 13 -8.68 3.62 22.74
N LYS A 14 -8.56 3.05 23.93
CA LYS A 14 -7.71 1.89 24.19
C LYS A 14 -8.19 0.67 23.40
N TRP A 15 -9.50 0.48 23.34
CA TRP A 15 -10.08 -0.63 22.57
C TRP A 15 -9.78 -0.47 21.07
N ILE A 16 -10.04 0.72 20.49
CA ILE A 16 -9.79 1.00 19.07
C ILE A 16 -8.31 0.84 18.72
N ALA A 17 -7.41 1.37 19.56
CA ALA A 17 -5.97 1.22 19.36
C ALA A 17 -5.56 -0.26 19.31
N LYS A 18 -6.17 -1.11 20.15
CA LYS A 18 -5.95 -2.56 20.11
C LYS A 18 -6.44 -3.18 18.79
N GLU A 19 -7.65 -2.83 18.35
CA GLU A 19 -8.20 -3.34 17.08
C GLU A 19 -7.36 -2.92 15.87
N ILE A 20 -6.91 -1.65 15.84
CA ILE A 20 -6.00 -1.14 14.79
C ILE A 20 -4.67 -1.90 14.81
N ALA A 21 -4.09 -2.15 15.97
CA ALA A 21 -2.84 -2.92 16.10
C ALA A 21 -3.01 -4.37 15.66
N GLN A 22 -4.13 -5.01 16.02
CA GLN A 22 -4.46 -6.36 15.57
C GLN A 22 -4.65 -6.41 14.05
N LEU A 23 -5.38 -5.46 13.47
CA LEU A 23 -5.54 -5.35 12.02
C LEU A 23 -4.19 -5.22 11.32
N PHE A 24 -3.30 -4.38 11.82
CA PHE A 24 -1.94 -4.25 11.27
C PHE A 24 -1.18 -5.57 11.34
N GLY A 25 -1.24 -6.27 12.48
CA GLY A 25 -0.63 -7.59 12.64
C GLY A 25 -1.15 -8.62 11.63
N PHE A 26 -2.47 -8.65 11.37
CA PHE A 26 -3.04 -9.51 10.34
C PHE A 26 -2.59 -9.13 8.93
N CYS A 27 -2.49 -7.83 8.61
CA CYS A 27 -1.99 -7.38 7.31
C CYS A 27 -0.54 -7.82 7.08
N VAL A 28 0.33 -7.67 8.09
CA VAL A 28 1.72 -8.14 8.02
C VAL A 28 1.78 -9.67 7.86
N LEU A 29 1.04 -10.41 8.67
CA LEU A 29 1.00 -11.88 8.59
C LEU A 29 0.59 -12.35 7.19
N PHE A 30 -0.46 -11.76 6.62
CA PHE A 30 -0.98 -12.11 5.31
C PHE A 30 0.03 -11.82 4.19
N THR A 31 0.67 -10.64 4.22
CA THR A 31 1.67 -10.24 3.22
C THR A 31 2.99 -11.01 3.33
N VAL A 32 3.30 -11.56 4.50
CA VAL A 32 4.43 -12.48 4.70
C VAL A 32 4.10 -13.88 4.16
N LEU A 33 2.94 -14.42 4.51
CA LEU A 33 2.60 -15.81 4.21
C LEU A 33 2.38 -16.07 2.71
N ILE A 34 1.74 -15.14 1.97
CA ILE A 34 1.44 -15.36 0.55
C ILE A 34 2.70 -15.56 -0.29
N PRO A 35 3.71 -14.64 -0.29
CA PRO A 35 4.90 -14.85 -1.08
C PRO A 35 5.77 -16.00 -0.55
N LEU A 36 5.78 -16.26 0.76
CA LEU A 36 6.47 -17.45 1.29
C LEU A 36 5.88 -18.74 0.74
N PHE A 37 4.55 -18.84 0.68
CA PHE A 37 3.89 -19.98 0.06
C PHE A 37 4.23 -20.10 -1.43
N GLY A 38 4.22 -18.98 -2.17
CA GLY A 38 4.65 -18.93 -3.57
C GLY A 38 6.10 -19.37 -3.76
N MET A 39 7.01 -18.91 -2.90
CA MET A 39 8.42 -19.35 -2.91
C MET A 39 8.56 -20.85 -2.62
N ALA A 40 7.82 -21.37 -1.65
CA ALA A 40 7.82 -22.80 -1.33
C ALA A 40 7.37 -23.64 -2.54
N LEU A 41 6.28 -23.25 -3.22
CA LEU A 41 5.83 -23.89 -4.44
C LEU A 41 6.88 -23.82 -5.57
N ALA A 42 7.51 -22.66 -5.75
CA ALA A 42 8.56 -22.49 -6.76
C ALA A 42 9.75 -23.41 -6.48
N CYS A 43 10.17 -23.56 -5.23
CA CYS A 43 11.25 -24.50 -4.83
C CYS A 43 10.89 -25.97 -5.07
N MET A 44 9.60 -26.33 -4.98
CA MET A 44 9.14 -27.70 -5.24
C MET A 44 9.11 -28.05 -6.73
N THR A 45 8.88 -27.04 -7.58
CA THR A 45 8.72 -27.23 -9.03
C THR A 45 9.97 -26.93 -9.83
N ASN A 46 10.85 -26.08 -9.34
CA ASN A 46 12.05 -25.60 -10.03
C ASN A 46 13.26 -25.52 -9.09
N HIS A 47 14.46 -25.62 -9.66
CA HIS A 47 15.69 -25.30 -8.92
C HIS A 47 15.82 -23.77 -8.78
N VAL A 48 15.38 -23.22 -7.67
CA VAL A 48 15.45 -21.79 -7.37
C VAL A 48 16.62 -21.53 -6.43
N THR A 49 17.50 -20.60 -6.79
CA THR A 49 18.59 -20.11 -5.94
C THR A 49 18.24 -18.74 -5.43
N PHE A 50 18.34 -18.53 -4.12
CA PHE A 50 18.08 -17.23 -3.49
C PHE A 50 19.37 -16.47 -3.23
N GLY A 51 19.45 -15.24 -3.70
CA GLY A 51 20.54 -14.31 -3.43
C GLY A 51 20.20 -13.32 -2.30
N LYS A 52 21.19 -12.51 -1.91
CA LYS A 52 20.98 -11.44 -0.92
C LYS A 52 19.98 -10.39 -1.42
N ALA A 53 19.99 -10.07 -2.71
CA ALA A 53 19.06 -9.12 -3.31
C ALA A 53 17.59 -9.55 -3.14
N ASP A 54 17.28 -10.85 -3.28
CA ASP A 54 15.93 -11.37 -3.16
C ASP A 54 15.37 -11.17 -1.76
N ILE A 55 16.22 -11.32 -0.72
CA ILE A 55 15.84 -11.09 0.67
C ILE A 55 15.48 -9.61 0.89
N TYR A 56 16.29 -8.68 0.37
CA TYR A 56 15.99 -7.24 0.48
C TYR A 56 14.70 -6.88 -0.26
N ILE A 57 14.50 -7.38 -1.48
CA ILE A 57 13.28 -7.16 -2.27
C ILE A 57 12.07 -7.70 -1.52
N TYR A 58 12.19 -8.90 -0.93
CA TYR A 58 11.12 -9.49 -0.13
C TYR A 58 10.72 -8.60 1.07
N PHE A 59 11.68 -8.08 1.82
CA PHE A 59 11.39 -7.19 2.95
C PHE A 59 10.69 -5.90 2.51
N TYR A 60 11.14 -5.28 1.41
CA TYR A 60 10.49 -4.10 0.86
C TYR A 60 9.08 -4.42 0.35
N TYR A 61 8.90 -5.57 -0.31
CA TYR A 61 7.59 -6.04 -0.71
C TYR A 61 6.65 -6.15 0.49
N VAL A 62 7.06 -6.87 1.53
CA VAL A 62 6.24 -7.03 2.74
C VAL A 62 5.92 -5.67 3.37
N ALA A 63 6.89 -4.78 3.49
CA ALA A 63 6.67 -3.46 4.09
C ALA A 63 5.65 -2.63 3.30
N ILE A 64 5.81 -2.49 1.99
CA ILE A 64 4.93 -1.67 1.14
C ILE A 64 3.52 -2.26 1.09
N TYR A 65 3.40 -3.58 0.86
CA TYR A 65 2.09 -4.22 0.71
C TYR A 65 1.34 -4.37 2.03
N ALA A 66 2.03 -4.59 3.16
CA ALA A 66 1.40 -4.60 4.48
C ALA A 66 0.82 -3.24 4.84
N LEU A 67 1.59 -2.16 4.60
CA LEU A 67 1.13 -0.79 4.84
C LEU A 67 -0.02 -0.42 3.91
N TRP A 68 0.05 -0.79 2.63
CA TRP A 68 -1.05 -0.58 1.68
C TRP A 68 -2.32 -1.31 2.11
N LEU A 69 -2.23 -2.60 2.40
CA LEU A 69 -3.37 -3.42 2.82
C LEU A 69 -4.00 -2.86 4.10
N PHE A 70 -3.16 -2.47 5.06
CA PHE A 70 -3.61 -1.84 6.30
C PHE A 70 -4.33 -0.51 6.03
N PHE A 71 -3.73 0.38 5.22
CA PHE A 71 -4.33 1.65 4.83
C PHE A 71 -5.70 1.47 4.19
N VAL A 72 -5.80 0.61 3.16
CA VAL A 72 -7.05 0.38 2.42
C VAL A 72 -8.12 -0.24 3.30
N THR A 73 -7.76 -1.23 4.12
CA THR A 73 -8.72 -1.91 5.01
C THR A 73 -9.23 -0.96 6.10
N LEU A 74 -8.34 -0.16 6.68
CA LEU A 74 -8.73 0.81 7.71
C LEU A 74 -9.61 1.92 7.13
N LEU A 75 -9.29 2.41 5.93
CA LEU A 75 -10.11 3.38 5.19
C LEU A 75 -11.49 2.81 4.87
N ALA A 76 -11.56 1.56 4.40
CA ALA A 76 -12.82 0.88 4.11
C ALA A 76 -13.69 0.75 5.38
N ASN A 77 -13.09 0.35 6.50
CA ASN A 77 -13.80 0.25 7.78
C ASN A 77 -14.32 1.63 8.25
N MET A 78 -13.51 2.68 8.13
CA MET A 78 -13.92 4.03 8.50
C MET A 78 -15.10 4.53 7.65
N LEU A 79 -15.04 4.33 6.32
CA LEU A 79 -16.11 4.71 5.41
C LEU A 79 -17.36 3.84 5.61
N ALA A 80 -17.19 2.55 5.95
CA ALA A 80 -18.30 1.66 6.27
C ALA A 80 -19.07 2.10 7.51
N ILE A 81 -18.39 2.62 8.54
CA ILE A 81 -19.03 3.18 9.73
C ILE A 81 -19.84 4.44 9.36
N ARG A 82 -19.34 5.27 8.44
CA ARG A 82 -19.99 6.52 8.06
C ARG A 82 -21.16 6.36 7.09
N PHE A 83 -21.00 5.53 6.08
CA PHE A 83 -21.91 5.41 4.93
C PHE A 83 -22.65 4.07 4.86
N GLY A 84 -22.35 3.15 5.77
CA GLY A 84 -22.79 1.76 5.73
C GLY A 84 -21.81 0.86 4.97
N GLY A 85 -21.78 -0.43 5.32
CA GLY A 85 -20.76 -1.38 4.88
C GLY A 85 -20.58 -1.45 3.38
N MET A 86 -21.67 -1.65 2.62
CA MET A 86 -21.61 -1.80 1.17
C MET A 86 -21.18 -0.51 0.45
N LYS A 87 -21.72 0.64 0.89
CA LYS A 87 -21.37 1.95 0.30
C LYS A 87 -19.93 2.35 0.62
N GLY A 88 -19.48 2.13 1.85
CA GLY A 88 -18.12 2.45 2.28
C GLY A 88 -17.08 1.64 1.51
N PHE A 89 -17.29 0.34 1.37
CA PHE A 89 -16.43 -0.52 0.57
C PHE A 89 -16.43 -0.11 -0.91
N GLY A 90 -17.60 0.15 -1.49
CA GLY A 90 -17.74 0.60 -2.87
C GLY A 90 -16.96 1.88 -3.17
N LEU A 91 -16.97 2.85 -2.25
CA LEU A 91 -16.19 4.11 -2.40
C LEU A 91 -14.68 3.84 -2.47
N VAL A 92 -14.16 2.93 -1.65
CA VAL A 92 -12.73 2.57 -1.68
C VAL A 92 -12.39 1.88 -3.01
N VAL A 93 -13.21 0.93 -3.47
CA VAL A 93 -13.02 0.24 -4.76
C VAL A 93 -13.02 1.26 -5.91
N ILE A 94 -13.99 2.18 -5.94
CA ILE A 94 -14.04 3.25 -6.96
C ILE A 94 -12.76 4.09 -6.91
N GLY A 95 -12.31 4.49 -5.72
CA GLY A 95 -11.06 5.25 -5.56
C GLY A 95 -9.85 4.51 -6.12
N ILE A 96 -9.71 3.21 -5.84
CA ILE A 96 -8.66 2.37 -6.40
C ILE A 96 -8.77 2.29 -7.93
N CYS A 97 -9.97 2.04 -8.47
CA CYS A 97 -10.20 2.00 -9.91
C CYS A 97 -9.84 3.32 -10.61
N VAL A 98 -10.16 4.46 -9.99
CA VAL A 98 -9.76 5.77 -10.51
C VAL A 98 -8.24 5.92 -10.52
N CYS A 99 -7.54 5.53 -9.46
CA CYS A 99 -6.08 5.57 -9.42
C CYS A 99 -5.45 4.69 -10.51
N VAL A 100 -5.98 3.48 -10.71
CA VAL A 100 -5.54 2.56 -11.79
C VAL A 100 -5.83 3.16 -13.17
N ALA A 101 -7.03 3.71 -13.38
CA ALA A 101 -7.39 4.34 -14.65
C ALA A 101 -6.47 5.54 -14.98
N LEU A 102 -6.14 6.35 -13.98
CA LEU A 102 -5.19 7.45 -14.14
C LEU A 102 -3.80 6.95 -14.55
N LEU A 103 -3.34 5.82 -14.02
CA LEU A 103 -2.08 5.21 -14.45
C LEU A 103 -2.18 4.69 -15.89
N SER A 104 -3.28 4.02 -16.27
CA SER A 104 -3.48 3.51 -17.64
C SER A 104 -3.54 4.60 -18.68
N LEU A 105 -4.23 5.71 -18.39
CA LEU A 105 -4.28 6.87 -19.29
C LEU A 105 -2.91 7.51 -19.48
N TRP A 106 -2.05 7.34 -18.47
CA TRP A 106 -0.72 7.87 -18.46
C TRP A 106 0.26 7.05 -19.29
N ASP A 107 0.22 5.72 -19.16
CA ASP A 107 1.14 4.77 -19.79
C ASP A 107 1.02 4.80 -21.33
N ASN A 108 -0.18 4.99 -21.85
CA ASN A 108 -0.45 4.94 -23.29
C ASN A 108 0.07 6.14 -24.11
N LYS A 109 0.52 7.23 -23.49
CA LYS A 109 0.79 8.46 -24.28
C LYS A 109 2.24 8.93 -24.30
N LYS A 110 3.09 8.67 -23.31
CA LYS A 110 4.38 9.38 -23.23
C LYS A 110 5.57 8.67 -22.55
N VAL A 111 5.42 7.54 -21.89
CA VAL A 111 6.55 6.93 -21.16
C VAL A 111 7.59 6.31 -22.12
N PHE A 112 7.16 5.84 -23.27
CA PHE A 112 8.03 5.22 -24.28
C PHE A 112 8.54 6.15 -25.38
N SER A 113 8.14 7.42 -25.41
CA SER A 113 8.53 8.38 -26.47
C SER A 113 9.33 9.58 -25.96
N LEU A 114 9.92 9.50 -24.77
CA LEU A 114 10.73 10.58 -24.21
C LEU A 114 12.07 10.66 -24.95
N THR A 115 12.11 11.46 -25.99
CA THR A 115 13.35 12.04 -26.50
C THR A 115 13.92 13.02 -25.49
N VAL A 116 15.25 13.18 -25.48
CA VAL A 116 16.02 13.99 -24.51
C VAL A 116 15.53 15.45 -24.39
N GLU A 117 14.71 15.95 -25.31
CA GLU A 117 14.18 17.32 -25.35
C GLU A 117 13.03 17.58 -24.34
N ASP A 118 12.43 16.53 -23.73
CA ASP A 118 11.28 16.68 -22.83
C ASP A 118 11.61 16.40 -21.35
N MET A 119 12.81 16.76 -20.88
CA MET A 119 13.22 16.49 -19.50
C MET A 119 12.33 17.18 -18.43
N GLU A 120 11.73 18.35 -18.76
CA GLU A 120 10.76 18.98 -17.87
C GLU A 120 9.40 18.28 -17.88
N ALA A 121 9.00 17.72 -19.00
CA ALA A 121 7.80 16.89 -19.09
C ALA A 121 8.00 15.60 -18.26
N ALA A 122 9.15 14.96 -18.38
CA ALA A 122 9.53 13.77 -17.59
C ALA A 122 9.51 14.05 -16.07
N LYS A 123 10.02 15.21 -15.62
CA LYS A 123 9.96 15.60 -14.20
C LYS A 123 8.54 15.81 -13.71
N ARG A 124 7.69 16.47 -14.48
CA ARG A 124 6.27 16.62 -14.16
C ARG A 124 5.57 15.28 -14.10
N HIS A 125 5.88 14.39 -15.03
CA HIS A 125 5.37 13.02 -15.05
C HIS A 125 5.76 12.24 -13.80
N ALA A 126 7.01 12.31 -13.37
CA ALA A 126 7.46 11.67 -12.14
C ALA A 126 6.71 12.16 -10.88
N ILE A 127 6.32 13.43 -10.83
CA ILE A 127 5.54 13.98 -9.72
C ILE A 127 4.14 13.36 -9.67
N TYR A 128 3.44 13.24 -10.79
CA TYR A 128 2.11 12.63 -10.85
C TYR A 128 2.15 11.15 -10.44
N LEU A 129 3.14 10.39 -10.92
CA LEU A 129 3.34 9.01 -10.50
C LEU A 129 3.58 8.91 -8.99
N LYS A 130 4.40 9.81 -8.42
CA LYS A 130 4.66 9.87 -6.98
C LYS A 130 3.42 10.22 -6.13
N CYS A 131 2.46 10.92 -6.69
CA CYS A 131 1.20 11.24 -6.02
C CYS A 131 0.17 10.11 -6.09
N ASN A 132 0.31 9.14 -7.00
CA ASN A 132 -0.61 8.04 -7.14
C ASN A 132 -0.23 6.89 -6.18
N PRO A 133 -1.10 6.50 -5.23
CA PRO A 133 -0.77 5.47 -4.26
C PRO A 133 -0.55 4.10 -4.90
N ILE A 134 -1.17 3.80 -6.05
CA ILE A 134 -1.01 2.52 -6.75
C ILE A 134 0.37 2.38 -7.37
N SER A 135 1.00 3.49 -7.82
CA SER A 135 2.34 3.43 -8.41
C SER A 135 3.40 2.93 -7.43
N HIS A 136 3.22 3.18 -6.13
CA HIS A 136 4.11 2.70 -5.08
C HIS A 136 4.07 1.18 -4.88
N LEU A 137 3.07 0.48 -5.44
CA LEU A 137 2.97 -0.97 -5.37
C LEU A 137 3.80 -1.68 -6.45
N PHE A 138 4.17 -0.99 -7.53
CA PHE A 138 4.96 -1.57 -8.61
C PHE A 138 6.45 -1.58 -8.26
N ILE A 139 6.93 -2.64 -7.60
CA ILE A 139 8.34 -2.78 -7.20
C ILE A 139 9.28 -2.67 -8.40
N SER A 140 8.86 -3.12 -9.58
CA SER A 140 9.61 -3.01 -10.84
C SER A 140 9.89 -1.57 -11.32
N TRP A 141 9.26 -0.58 -10.70
CA TRP A 141 9.47 0.84 -11.00
C TRP A 141 10.44 1.52 -10.03
N HIS A 142 10.89 0.79 -9.01
CA HIS A 142 11.72 1.33 -7.95
C HIS A 142 13.21 1.16 -8.24
N SER A 143 13.99 2.05 -7.64
CA SER A 143 15.44 1.97 -7.57
C SER A 143 15.88 1.86 -6.12
N SER A 144 17.00 1.19 -5.89
CA SER A 144 17.66 1.06 -4.60
C SER A 144 19.02 1.74 -4.64
N SER A 145 19.53 2.13 -3.47
CA SER A 145 20.92 2.58 -3.30
C SER A 145 21.91 1.42 -3.50
N ASP A 146 21.45 0.18 -3.39
CA ASP A 146 22.24 -1.01 -3.66
C ASP A 146 22.09 -1.39 -5.14
N GLU A 147 23.21 -1.36 -5.89
CA GLU A 147 23.25 -1.68 -7.32
C GLU A 147 22.74 -3.08 -7.61
N MET A 148 23.06 -4.07 -6.76
CA MET A 148 22.58 -5.44 -6.93
C MET A 148 21.06 -5.52 -6.88
N VAL A 149 20.42 -4.78 -5.96
CA VAL A 149 18.96 -4.74 -5.86
C VAL A 149 18.38 -3.97 -7.03
N SER A 150 18.98 -2.83 -7.38
CA SER A 150 18.48 -1.95 -8.45
C SER A 150 18.43 -2.63 -9.83
N GLN A 151 19.37 -3.54 -10.13
CA GLN A 151 19.38 -4.32 -11.37
C GLN A 151 18.13 -5.21 -11.54
N TYR A 152 17.55 -5.69 -10.44
CA TYR A 152 16.38 -6.59 -10.48
C TYR A 152 15.05 -5.86 -10.50
N ILE A 153 14.98 -4.64 -9.97
CA ILE A 153 13.70 -3.94 -9.75
C ILE A 153 13.47 -2.74 -10.67
N ASN A 154 14.50 -2.07 -11.17
CA ASN A 154 14.37 -0.87 -12.00
C ASN A 154 14.21 -1.19 -13.49
N ILE A 155 13.26 -2.05 -13.85
CA ILE A 155 13.08 -2.56 -15.21
C ILE A 155 12.71 -1.46 -16.21
N LEU A 156 11.97 -0.44 -15.77
CA LEU A 156 11.46 0.65 -16.64
C LEU A 156 12.19 1.98 -16.42
N GLU A 157 13.30 1.98 -15.69
CA GLU A 157 14.14 3.17 -15.41
C GLU A 157 13.38 4.39 -14.83
N ILE A 158 12.23 4.15 -14.19
CA ILE A 158 11.40 5.19 -13.58
C ILE A 158 12.07 5.79 -12.34
N ASN A 159 12.96 5.04 -11.72
CA ASN A 159 13.80 5.48 -10.59
C ASN A 159 13.01 5.96 -9.36
N PHE A 160 11.95 5.26 -9.01
CA PHE A 160 11.30 5.45 -7.72
C PHE A 160 12.22 4.98 -6.58
N ASN A 161 12.42 5.80 -5.57
CA ASN A 161 13.16 5.37 -4.40
C ASN A 161 12.28 4.46 -3.52
N LEU A 162 12.75 3.22 -3.23
CA LEU A 162 12.04 2.26 -2.38
C LEU A 162 11.71 2.82 -1.00
N MET A 163 12.69 3.47 -0.35
CA MET A 163 12.48 4.05 0.97
C MET A 163 11.44 5.16 0.96
N PHE A 164 11.41 5.98 -0.10
CA PHE A 164 10.38 7.00 -0.25
C PHE A 164 8.97 6.38 -0.29
N SER A 165 8.78 5.29 -1.02
CA SER A 165 7.49 4.58 -1.09
C SER A 165 7.07 4.01 0.26
N VAL A 166 7.99 3.42 1.02
CA VAL A 166 7.72 2.94 2.39
C VAL A 166 7.30 4.11 3.29
N VAL A 167 7.98 5.24 3.24
CA VAL A 167 7.65 6.43 4.04
C VAL A 167 6.28 6.99 3.68
N VAL A 168 5.96 7.10 2.39
CA VAL A 168 4.65 7.58 1.92
C VAL A 168 3.52 6.65 2.39
N MET A 169 3.70 5.34 2.26
CA MET A 169 2.71 4.36 2.70
C MET A 169 2.56 4.34 4.23
N ALA A 170 3.66 4.46 4.97
CA ALA A 170 3.64 4.56 6.43
C ALA A 170 2.92 5.83 6.89
N ALA A 171 3.18 6.98 6.26
CA ALA A 171 2.52 8.24 6.56
C ALA A 171 1.02 8.16 6.28
N ALA A 172 0.60 7.64 5.12
CA ALA A 172 -0.81 7.45 4.76
C ALA A 172 -1.52 6.54 5.78
N SER A 173 -0.89 5.44 6.16
CA SER A 173 -1.39 4.49 7.15
C SER A 173 -1.54 5.13 8.53
N ALA A 174 -0.53 5.87 8.99
CA ALA A 174 -0.54 6.55 10.28
C ALA A 174 -1.63 7.65 10.33
N ILE A 175 -1.73 8.47 9.28
CA ILE A 175 -2.76 9.52 9.18
C ILE A 175 -4.15 8.88 9.23
N THR A 176 -4.39 7.81 8.48
CA THR A 176 -5.69 7.12 8.46
C THR A 176 -6.01 6.51 9.82
N ALA A 177 -5.03 5.94 10.52
CA ALA A 177 -5.21 5.41 11.87
C ALA A 177 -5.59 6.52 12.87
N ILE A 178 -4.89 7.65 12.84
CA ILE A 178 -5.18 8.81 13.70
C ILE A 178 -6.59 9.36 13.42
N VAL A 179 -6.93 9.55 12.13
CA VAL A 179 -8.25 10.05 11.74
C VAL A 179 -9.35 9.08 12.16
N SER A 180 -9.13 7.77 12.01
CA SER A 180 -10.08 6.75 12.46
C SER A 180 -10.31 6.80 13.96
N MET A 181 -9.25 6.94 14.76
CA MET A 181 -9.36 7.08 16.23
C MET A 181 -10.13 8.34 16.64
N ILE A 182 -9.84 9.48 16.01
CA ILE A 182 -10.54 10.76 16.28
C ILE A 182 -12.01 10.66 15.87
N TYR A 183 -12.28 10.07 14.71
CA TYR A 183 -13.63 9.91 14.17
C TYR A 183 -14.50 9.06 15.11
N ILE A 184 -14.02 7.88 15.49
CA ILE A 184 -14.77 6.95 16.35
C ILE A 184 -14.98 7.53 17.76
N LYS A 185 -14.05 8.37 18.26
CA LYS A 185 -14.25 9.09 19.52
C LYS A 185 -15.46 10.04 19.49
N LYS A 186 -15.71 10.64 18.30
CA LYS A 186 -16.78 11.65 18.13
C LYS A 186 -18.13 11.07 17.71
N VAL A 187 -18.14 9.85 17.16
CA VAL A 187 -19.37 9.20 16.71
C VAL A 187 -20.07 8.59 17.93
N ASP A 188 -21.20 9.14 18.28
CA ASP A 188 -22.16 8.47 19.14
C ASP A 188 -22.82 7.39 18.29
N LEU A 189 -22.42 6.15 18.54
CA LEU A 189 -23.02 4.98 17.91
C LEU A 189 -24.35 4.73 18.60
N ILE A 190 -25.39 5.38 18.11
CA ILE A 190 -26.79 5.15 18.49
C ILE A 190 -27.28 3.87 17.81
#